data_c49d4858f2c535ef168b0ef458eedb7b
#
_entry.id   c49d4858f2c535ef168b0ef458eedb7b
#
_cell.length_a   1.000
_cell.length_b   1.000
_cell.length_c   1.000
_cell.angle_alpha   90.00
_cell.angle_beta   90.00
_cell.angle_gamma   90.00
#
_symmetry.space_group_name_H-M   'P 1'
#
loop_
_entity.id
_entity.type
_entity.pdbx_description
1 polymer ?
#
loop_
_entity_poly.entity_id
_entity_poly.type
_entity_poly.pdbx_seq_one_letter_code
_entity_poly.pdbx_strand_id
1 'polypeptide(L)'
;ILGVYKLQQGNILINGKSRKSFNAWQEIGYVSQKAAAHAKGFPATVKEVVLSGLTKEKGLFKRFTKKDNEQLDRTLKLLDIGHIKHQNVSNLSGGQAQRVFIARALINKPSILVLDEPTEGIDSKHVKDFYNVLLKLKEENVTILHVTHDIGVVVDFADKVACLNEHLHFHGTNTEFQNLGEAELSKIYGFPL
;
A
#
# COMPACT_ATOMS: atom_id res chain seq x y z
N ILE A 1 -4.53 -12.78 -3.13
CA ILE A 1 -3.81 -12.78 -1.86
C ILE A 1 -4.78 -12.49 -0.72
N LEU A 2 -5.41 -11.32 -0.68
CA LEU A 2 -6.28 -10.86 0.42
C LEU A 2 -7.57 -11.68 0.61
N GLY A 3 -7.95 -12.53 -0.35
CA GLY A 3 -9.06 -13.45 -0.20
C GLY A 3 -10.41 -12.96 -0.65
N VAL A 4 -10.47 -11.88 -1.36
CA VAL A 4 -11.70 -11.38 -1.99
C VAL A 4 -12.27 -12.43 -2.95
N TYR A 5 -11.39 -13.09 -3.69
CA TYR A 5 -11.76 -14.19 -4.60
C TYR A 5 -11.23 -15.52 -4.10
N LYS A 6 -11.99 -16.59 -4.35
CA LYS A 6 -11.52 -17.96 -4.09
C LYS A 6 -10.44 -18.33 -5.12
N LEU A 7 -9.38 -18.98 -4.63
CA LEU A 7 -8.35 -19.54 -5.48
C LEU A 7 -8.95 -20.74 -6.25
N GLN A 8 -8.85 -20.72 -7.58
CA GLN A 8 -9.36 -21.80 -8.42
C GLN A 8 -8.36 -22.96 -8.46
N GLN A 9 -7.07 -22.67 -8.64
CA GLN A 9 -5.98 -23.64 -8.71
C GLN A 9 -4.74 -23.10 -8.02
N GLY A 10 -3.82 -24.02 -7.65
CA GLY A 10 -2.54 -23.68 -7.03
C GLY A 10 -2.62 -23.36 -5.54
N ASN A 11 -1.56 -22.79 -4.99
CA ASN A 11 -1.42 -22.43 -3.58
C ASN A 11 -0.85 -21.02 -3.42
N ILE A 12 -1.29 -20.32 -2.39
CA ILE A 12 -0.72 -19.05 -1.96
C ILE A 12 -0.11 -19.27 -0.58
N LEU A 13 1.16 -18.93 -0.44
CA LEU A 13 1.87 -18.94 0.83
C LEU A 13 2.14 -17.48 1.26
N ILE A 14 1.86 -17.17 2.51
CA ILE A 14 2.13 -15.87 3.14
C ILE A 14 3.06 -16.15 4.32
N ASN A 15 4.29 -15.62 4.30
CA ASN A 15 5.31 -15.91 5.29
C ASN A 15 5.48 -17.43 5.53
N GLY A 16 5.50 -18.24 4.44
CA GLY A 16 5.63 -19.70 4.47
C GLY A 16 4.37 -20.46 4.90
N LYS A 17 3.29 -19.79 5.32
CA LYS A 17 2.03 -20.42 5.75
C LYS A 17 1.01 -20.39 4.63
N SER A 18 0.26 -21.51 4.46
CA SER A 18 -0.85 -21.51 3.51
C SER A 18 -1.86 -20.42 3.84
N ARG A 19 -2.29 -19.67 2.81
CA ARG A 19 -3.32 -18.64 2.97
C ARG A 19 -4.60 -19.14 3.64
N LYS A 20 -4.96 -20.43 3.45
CA LYS A 20 -6.14 -21.03 4.07
C LYS A 20 -6.04 -21.11 5.60
N SER A 21 -4.82 -21.28 6.13
CA SER A 21 -4.52 -21.34 7.56
C SER A 21 -3.89 -20.04 8.11
N PHE A 22 -3.69 -19.02 7.26
CA PHE A 22 -3.10 -17.75 7.67
C PHE A 22 -4.11 -16.95 8.50
N ASN A 23 -3.74 -16.60 9.72
CA ASN A 23 -4.56 -15.88 10.69
C ASN A 23 -3.93 -14.55 11.13
N ALA A 24 -2.66 -14.29 10.80
CA ALA A 24 -1.93 -13.08 11.19
C ALA A 24 -2.19 -11.90 10.24
N TRP A 25 -3.46 -11.63 9.94
CA TRP A 25 -3.87 -10.59 9.00
C TRP A 25 -3.47 -9.16 9.42
N GLN A 26 -3.13 -8.94 10.70
CA GLN A 26 -2.55 -7.69 11.21
C GLN A 26 -1.14 -7.44 10.67
N GLU A 27 -0.44 -8.47 10.19
CA GLU A 27 0.87 -8.36 9.54
C GLU A 27 0.77 -7.87 8.08
N ILE A 28 -0.44 -7.73 7.54
CA ILE A 28 -0.68 -7.23 6.20
C ILE A 28 -1.37 -5.87 6.27
N GLY A 29 -0.69 -4.83 5.81
CA GLY A 29 -1.28 -3.54 5.52
C GLY A 29 -1.87 -3.55 4.10
N TYR A 30 -3.06 -2.96 3.92
CA TYR A 30 -3.69 -2.83 2.61
C TYR A 30 -4.23 -1.42 2.38
N VAL A 31 -3.91 -0.86 1.22
CA VAL A 31 -4.43 0.41 0.74
C VAL A 31 -5.06 0.17 -0.63
N SER A 32 -6.37 0.36 -0.72
CA SER A 32 -7.12 0.22 -1.98
C SER A 32 -7.01 1.47 -2.84
N GLN A 33 -7.18 1.32 -4.14
CA GLN A 33 -7.21 2.40 -5.14
C GLN A 33 -8.12 3.57 -4.74
N LYS A 34 -9.30 3.29 -4.18
CA LYS A 34 -10.28 4.32 -3.78
C LYS A 34 -10.17 4.76 -2.32
N ALA A 35 -9.08 4.42 -1.62
CA ALA A 35 -8.96 4.73 -0.20
C ALA A 35 -9.13 6.23 0.08
N ALA A 36 -8.43 7.09 -0.65
CA ALA A 36 -8.51 8.54 -0.49
C ALA A 36 -9.89 9.12 -0.86
N ALA A 37 -10.59 8.53 -1.83
CA ALA A 37 -11.92 8.97 -2.23
C ALA A 37 -12.95 8.77 -1.10
N HIS A 38 -12.78 7.75 -0.26
CA HIS A 38 -13.64 7.50 0.90
C HIS A 38 -13.47 8.53 2.02
N ALA A 39 -12.45 9.39 1.97
CA ALA A 39 -12.27 10.48 2.93
C ALA A 39 -13.34 11.55 2.79
N LYS A 40 -13.85 11.78 1.57
CA LYS A 40 -14.87 12.81 1.31
C LYS A 40 -16.16 12.48 2.05
N GLY A 41 -16.60 13.43 2.92
CA GLY A 41 -17.81 13.28 3.71
C GLY A 41 -17.71 12.36 4.93
N PHE A 42 -16.53 11.78 5.22
CA PHE A 42 -16.35 10.95 6.40
C PHE A 42 -16.04 11.82 7.64
N PRO A 43 -16.90 11.82 8.68
CA PRO A 43 -16.79 12.73 9.81
C PRO A 43 -15.80 12.23 10.87
N ALA A 44 -14.53 12.02 10.49
CA ALA A 44 -13.49 11.60 11.41
C ALA A 44 -12.21 12.39 11.23
N THR A 45 -11.44 12.51 12.30
CA THR A 45 -10.10 13.10 12.28
C THR A 45 -9.05 12.13 11.74
N VAL A 46 -7.93 12.67 11.26
CA VAL A 46 -6.75 11.87 10.87
C VAL A 46 -6.34 10.91 11.98
N LYS A 47 -6.30 11.37 13.25
CA LYS A 47 -6.03 10.56 14.42
C LYS A 47 -6.95 9.34 14.49
N GLU A 48 -8.25 9.53 14.38
CA GLU A 48 -9.25 8.46 14.49
C GLU A 48 -9.13 7.46 13.35
N VAL A 49 -8.96 7.94 12.11
CA VAL A 49 -8.77 7.09 10.94
C VAL A 49 -7.51 6.22 11.09
N VAL A 50 -6.38 6.81 11.48
CA VAL A 50 -5.12 6.05 11.61
C VAL A 50 -5.21 5.06 12.77
N LEU A 51 -5.72 5.47 13.94
CA LEU A 51 -5.91 4.56 15.09
C LEU A 51 -6.88 3.42 14.79
N SER A 52 -7.84 3.60 13.87
CA SER A 52 -8.72 2.50 13.46
C SER A 52 -7.97 1.30 12.88
N GLY A 53 -6.75 1.49 12.37
CA GLY A 53 -5.86 0.40 11.95
C GLY A 53 -5.51 -0.59 13.06
N LEU A 54 -5.51 -0.15 14.33
CA LEU A 54 -5.24 -1.01 15.50
C LEU A 54 -6.46 -1.81 15.97
N THR A 55 -7.64 -1.54 15.44
CA THR A 55 -8.90 -2.11 15.96
C THR A 55 -8.95 -3.63 15.85
N LYS A 56 -8.33 -4.21 14.83
CA LYS A 56 -8.29 -5.67 14.65
C LYS A 56 -7.50 -6.38 15.75
N GLU A 57 -6.40 -5.77 16.19
CA GLU A 57 -5.56 -6.31 17.28
C GLU A 57 -6.23 -6.11 18.64
N LYS A 58 -6.79 -4.92 18.84
CA LYS A 58 -7.30 -4.50 20.16
C LYS A 58 -8.76 -4.83 20.42
N GLY A 59 -9.58 -4.97 19.37
CA GLY A 59 -11.02 -5.07 19.47
C GLY A 59 -11.74 -3.71 19.41
N LEU A 60 -13.01 -3.73 19.00
CA LEU A 60 -13.82 -2.54 18.65
C LEU A 60 -14.08 -1.59 19.83
N PHE A 61 -14.08 -2.07 21.08
CA PHE A 61 -14.51 -1.30 22.25
C PHE A 61 -13.38 -0.96 23.22
N LYS A 62 -12.11 -1.24 22.88
CA LYS A 62 -10.98 -0.92 23.75
C LYS A 62 -10.49 0.52 23.52
N ARG A 63 -10.22 1.21 24.62
CA ARG A 63 -9.64 2.55 24.59
C ARG A 63 -8.19 2.50 24.11
N PHE A 64 -7.79 3.47 23.30
CA PHE A 64 -6.39 3.62 22.89
C PHE A 64 -5.54 4.10 24.05
N THR A 65 -4.40 3.46 24.24
CA THR A 65 -3.45 3.71 25.33
C THR A 65 -2.48 4.84 24.96
N LYS A 66 -1.64 5.25 25.91
CA LYS A 66 -0.53 6.18 25.66
C LYS A 66 0.44 5.60 24.60
N LYS A 67 0.74 4.30 24.67
CA LYS A 67 1.62 3.60 23.70
C LYS A 67 1.04 3.67 22.28
N ASP A 68 -0.27 3.56 22.12
CA ASP A 68 -0.92 3.67 20.80
C ASP A 68 -0.80 5.08 20.23
N ASN A 69 -0.95 6.09 21.08
CA ASN A 69 -0.77 7.48 20.65
C ASN A 69 0.70 7.80 20.29
N GLU A 70 1.68 7.24 21.01
CA GLU A 70 3.09 7.34 20.65
C GLU A 70 3.40 6.65 19.31
N GLN A 71 2.76 5.51 19.05
CA GLN A 71 2.87 4.79 17.78
C GLN A 71 2.22 5.58 16.64
N LEU A 72 1.05 6.17 16.88
CA LEU A 72 0.38 7.09 15.97
C LEU A 72 1.33 8.24 15.58
N ASP A 73 1.92 8.93 16.57
CA ASP A 73 2.78 10.09 16.32
C ASP A 73 4.01 9.72 15.49
N ARG A 74 4.62 8.54 15.76
CA ARG A 74 5.72 8.01 14.93
C ARG A 74 5.28 7.76 13.50
N THR A 75 4.12 7.12 13.31
CA THR A 75 3.60 6.81 11.97
C THR A 75 3.25 8.08 11.19
N LEU A 76 2.62 9.06 11.83
CA LEU A 76 2.30 10.34 11.20
C LEU A 76 3.56 11.14 10.82
N LYS A 77 4.62 11.07 11.66
CA LYS A 77 5.90 11.70 11.38
C LYS A 77 6.60 11.05 10.17
N LEU A 78 6.57 9.71 10.06
CA LEU A 78 7.14 8.98 8.92
C LEU A 78 6.56 9.46 7.58
N LEU A 79 5.26 9.77 7.57
CA LEU A 79 4.52 10.20 6.38
C LEU A 79 4.39 11.73 6.24
N ASP A 80 5.05 12.50 7.13
CA ASP A 80 5.01 13.97 7.14
C ASP A 80 3.59 14.56 7.20
N ILE A 81 2.71 13.93 7.99
CA ILE A 81 1.32 14.35 8.20
C ILE A 81 0.97 14.62 9.67
N GLY A 82 1.99 14.78 10.54
CA GLY A 82 1.78 15.06 11.95
C GLY A 82 1.04 16.38 12.20
N HIS A 83 1.25 17.38 11.35
CA HIS A 83 0.63 18.72 11.43
C HIS A 83 -0.87 18.71 11.18
N ILE A 84 -1.42 17.67 10.51
CA ILE A 84 -2.86 17.54 10.24
C ILE A 84 -3.56 16.53 11.15
N LYS A 85 -2.90 16.02 12.20
CA LYS A 85 -3.39 14.97 13.12
C LYS A 85 -4.83 15.16 13.60
N HIS A 86 -5.23 16.39 13.86
CA HIS A 86 -6.54 16.74 14.40
C HIS A 86 -7.52 17.30 13.34
N GLN A 87 -7.10 17.38 12.09
CA GLN A 87 -7.99 17.83 11.01
C GLN A 87 -8.96 16.71 10.63
N ASN A 88 -10.14 17.10 10.15
CA ASN A 88 -11.11 16.17 9.58
C ASN A 88 -10.59 15.67 8.22
N VAL A 89 -10.66 14.36 7.97
CA VAL A 89 -10.18 13.77 6.73
C VAL A 89 -10.93 14.26 5.49
N SER A 90 -12.18 14.71 5.65
CA SER A 90 -12.97 15.27 4.55
C SER A 90 -12.41 16.57 3.98
N ASN A 91 -11.57 17.28 4.75
CA ASN A 91 -10.99 18.57 4.39
C ASN A 91 -9.57 18.45 3.81
N LEU A 92 -9.08 17.24 3.62
CA LEU A 92 -7.72 16.99 3.15
C LEU A 92 -7.65 17.03 1.62
N SER A 93 -6.46 17.41 1.10
CA SER A 93 -6.13 17.17 -0.31
C SER A 93 -6.05 15.65 -0.60
N GLY A 94 -6.16 15.27 -1.89
CA GLY A 94 -6.05 13.86 -2.29
C GLY A 94 -4.76 13.19 -1.78
N GLY A 95 -3.62 13.86 -1.94
CA GLY A 95 -2.33 13.37 -1.47
C GLY A 95 -2.24 13.26 0.07
N GLN A 96 -2.81 14.20 0.81
CA GLN A 96 -2.88 14.12 2.27
C GLN A 96 -3.78 12.96 2.71
N ALA A 97 -4.96 12.81 2.11
CA ALA A 97 -5.87 11.70 2.40
C ALA A 97 -5.20 10.35 2.11
N GLN A 98 -4.50 10.23 0.99
CA GLN A 98 -3.75 9.02 0.64
C GLN A 98 -2.70 8.66 1.70
N ARG A 99 -1.89 9.63 2.15
CA ARG A 99 -0.92 9.42 3.23
C ARG A 99 -1.59 9.00 4.55
N VAL A 100 -2.79 9.49 4.85
CA VAL A 100 -3.56 9.07 6.03
C VAL A 100 -3.97 7.60 5.94
N PHE A 101 -4.45 7.11 4.78
CA PHE A 101 -4.81 5.71 4.62
C PHE A 101 -3.58 4.78 4.61
N ILE A 102 -2.45 5.26 4.12
CA ILE A 102 -1.16 4.55 4.26
C ILE A 102 -0.75 4.49 5.73
N ALA A 103 -0.85 5.61 6.48
CA ALA A 103 -0.59 5.62 7.93
C ALA A 103 -1.47 4.60 8.67
N ARG A 104 -2.74 4.52 8.31
CA ARG A 104 -3.68 3.52 8.84
C ARG A 104 -3.22 2.09 8.56
N ALA A 105 -2.72 1.82 7.36
CA ALA A 105 -2.21 0.49 6.99
C ALA A 105 -0.90 0.14 7.72
N LEU A 106 -0.06 1.15 8.00
CA LEU A 106 1.26 1.00 8.62
C LEU A 106 1.24 0.97 10.15
N ILE A 107 0.17 1.44 10.80
CA ILE A 107 0.17 1.63 12.26
C ILE A 107 0.38 0.31 13.02
N ASN A 108 0.00 -0.83 12.46
CA ASN A 108 0.26 -2.17 13.03
C ASN A 108 1.68 -2.68 12.75
N LYS A 109 2.55 -1.91 12.11
CA LYS A 109 3.88 -2.34 11.66
C LYS A 109 3.81 -3.65 10.87
N PRO A 110 3.08 -3.67 9.75
CA PRO A 110 2.93 -4.88 8.94
C PRO A 110 4.27 -5.31 8.36
N SER A 111 4.46 -6.61 8.19
CA SER A 111 5.60 -7.18 7.45
C SER A 111 5.36 -7.13 5.93
N ILE A 112 4.11 -7.02 5.51
CA ILE A 112 3.70 -6.94 4.10
C ILE A 112 2.76 -5.75 3.92
N LEU A 113 3.06 -4.88 2.95
CA LEU A 113 2.21 -3.76 2.55
C LEU A 113 1.73 -3.99 1.12
N VAL A 114 0.42 -4.07 0.93
CA VAL A 114 -0.22 -4.21 -0.39
C VAL A 114 -0.83 -2.87 -0.77
N LEU A 115 -0.42 -2.34 -1.90
CA LEU A 115 -0.83 -1.05 -2.44
C LEU A 115 -1.46 -1.25 -3.82
N ASP A 116 -2.66 -0.76 -4.01
CA ASP A 116 -3.43 -0.85 -5.25
C ASP A 116 -3.62 0.55 -5.83
N GLU A 117 -2.88 0.89 -6.90
CA GLU A 117 -2.85 2.20 -7.55
C GLU A 117 -2.71 3.37 -6.54
N PRO A 118 -1.72 3.35 -5.65
CA PRO A 118 -1.65 4.26 -4.51
C PRO A 118 -1.33 5.71 -4.89
N THR A 119 -0.92 5.98 -6.11
CA THR A 119 -0.57 7.32 -6.61
C THR A 119 -1.65 7.95 -7.46
N GLU A 120 -2.76 7.25 -7.71
CA GLU A 120 -3.87 7.79 -8.47
C GLU A 120 -4.47 9.03 -7.76
N GLY A 121 -4.54 10.15 -8.48
CA GLY A 121 -5.04 11.44 -7.95
C GLY A 121 -4.06 12.20 -7.07
N ILE A 122 -2.79 11.76 -6.98
CA ILE A 122 -1.71 12.53 -6.38
C ILE A 122 -1.01 13.33 -7.48
N ASP A 123 -0.73 14.62 -7.22
CA ASP A 123 0.06 15.40 -8.16
C ASP A 123 1.52 14.90 -8.24
N SER A 124 2.15 15.06 -9.41
CA SER A 124 3.49 14.55 -9.71
C SER A 124 4.57 14.99 -8.72
N LYS A 125 4.41 16.17 -8.11
CA LYS A 125 5.37 16.70 -7.12
C LYS A 125 5.37 15.85 -5.85
N HIS A 126 4.22 15.35 -5.41
CA HIS A 126 4.09 14.56 -4.19
C HIS A 126 4.28 13.04 -4.42
N VAL A 127 4.25 12.59 -5.66
CA VAL A 127 4.51 11.18 -6.02
C VAL A 127 5.91 10.75 -5.60
N LYS A 128 6.92 11.59 -5.86
CA LYS A 128 8.31 11.29 -5.47
C LYS A 128 8.47 11.14 -3.95
N ASP A 129 7.84 12.02 -3.18
CA ASP A 129 7.86 11.94 -1.71
C ASP A 129 7.22 10.65 -1.20
N PHE A 130 6.15 10.21 -1.86
CA PHE A 130 5.50 8.94 -1.56
C PHE A 130 6.45 7.75 -1.76
N TYR A 131 7.15 7.68 -2.90
CA TYR A 131 8.10 6.59 -3.16
C TYR A 131 9.31 6.62 -2.23
N ASN A 132 9.78 7.80 -1.81
CA ASN A 132 10.80 7.92 -0.78
C ASN A 132 10.37 7.29 0.56
N VAL A 133 9.09 7.36 0.89
CA VAL A 133 8.55 6.66 2.07
C VAL A 133 8.58 5.14 1.86
N LEU A 134 8.19 4.66 0.68
CA LEU A 134 8.23 3.22 0.38
C LEU A 134 9.66 2.66 0.45
N LEU A 135 10.66 3.41 -0.04
CA LEU A 135 12.07 3.02 0.07
C LEU A 135 12.50 2.87 1.54
N LYS A 136 12.13 3.82 2.41
CA LYS A 136 12.42 3.70 3.85
C LYS A 136 11.76 2.47 4.48
N LEU A 137 10.52 2.16 4.11
CA LEU A 137 9.84 0.95 4.59
C LEU A 137 10.54 -0.33 4.13
N LYS A 138 11.06 -0.32 2.90
CA LYS A 138 11.88 -1.41 2.36
C LYS A 138 13.16 -1.62 3.16
N GLU A 139 13.85 -0.54 3.55
CA GLU A 139 15.02 -0.58 4.44
C GLU A 139 14.67 -1.16 5.83
N GLU A 140 13.43 -0.97 6.29
CA GLU A 140 12.88 -1.58 7.51
C GLU A 140 12.39 -3.03 7.30
N ASN A 141 12.74 -3.68 6.16
CA ASN A 141 12.36 -5.04 5.79
C ASN A 141 10.84 -5.26 5.62
N VAL A 142 10.08 -4.23 5.26
CA VAL A 142 8.68 -4.38 4.85
C VAL A 142 8.63 -4.86 3.40
N THR A 143 7.99 -5.99 3.14
CA THR A 143 7.72 -6.45 1.78
C THR A 143 6.59 -5.61 1.17
N ILE A 144 6.83 -4.96 0.04
CA ILE A 144 5.85 -4.12 -0.63
C ILE A 144 5.36 -4.81 -1.90
N LEU A 145 4.07 -5.09 -1.97
CA LEU A 145 3.39 -5.51 -3.19
C LEU A 145 2.64 -4.31 -3.75
N HIS A 146 3.15 -3.75 -4.83
CA HIS A 146 2.61 -2.56 -5.47
C HIS A 146 1.98 -2.93 -6.81
N VAL A 147 0.69 -2.65 -6.97
CA VAL A 147 -0.03 -2.77 -8.24
C VAL A 147 -0.11 -1.38 -8.85
N THR A 148 0.37 -1.23 -10.08
CA THR A 148 0.37 0.04 -10.81
C THR A 148 0.40 -0.21 -12.32
N HIS A 149 -0.06 0.76 -13.09
CA HIS A 149 0.09 0.84 -14.54
C HIS A 149 1.22 1.82 -14.97
N ASP A 150 1.89 2.46 -14.01
CA ASP A 150 2.99 3.39 -14.27
C ASP A 150 4.34 2.65 -14.38
N ILE A 151 4.79 2.48 -15.63
CA ILE A 151 6.05 1.77 -15.94
C ILE A 151 7.26 2.51 -15.37
N GLY A 152 7.28 3.83 -15.40
CA GLY A 152 8.39 4.64 -14.89
C GLY A 152 8.65 4.35 -13.42
N VAL A 153 7.59 4.23 -12.65
CA VAL A 153 7.65 3.84 -11.24
C VAL A 153 8.20 2.43 -11.06
N VAL A 154 7.77 1.48 -11.90
CA VAL A 154 8.26 0.09 -11.82
C VAL A 154 9.77 0.05 -12.04
N VAL A 155 10.25 0.75 -13.07
CA VAL A 155 11.68 0.81 -13.41
C VAL A 155 12.52 1.41 -12.28
N ASP A 156 12.03 2.46 -11.62
CA ASP A 156 12.80 3.20 -10.62
C ASP A 156 12.82 2.52 -9.24
N PHE A 157 11.77 1.79 -8.86
CA PHE A 157 11.56 1.38 -7.45
C PHE A 157 11.39 -0.11 -7.20
N ALA A 158 11.03 -0.91 -8.22
CA ALA A 158 10.78 -2.33 -8.02
C ALA A 158 12.07 -3.16 -7.97
N ASP A 159 12.11 -4.21 -7.14
CA ASP A 159 13.15 -5.26 -7.21
C ASP A 159 12.75 -6.36 -8.17
N LYS A 160 11.46 -6.69 -8.19
CA LYS A 160 10.86 -7.71 -9.05
C LYS A 160 9.59 -7.18 -9.69
N VAL A 161 9.35 -7.62 -10.90
CA VAL A 161 8.21 -7.21 -11.71
C VAL A 161 7.41 -8.44 -12.13
N ALA A 162 6.08 -8.30 -12.10
CA ALA A 162 5.16 -9.27 -12.68
C ALA A 162 4.16 -8.53 -13.57
N CYS A 163 4.15 -8.81 -14.87
CA CYS A 163 3.21 -8.20 -15.81
C CYS A 163 2.04 -9.13 -16.06
N LEU A 164 0.85 -8.65 -15.72
CA LEU A 164 -0.40 -9.40 -15.80
C LEU A 164 -1.36 -8.69 -16.74
N ASN A 165 -1.81 -9.40 -17.77
CA ASN A 165 -2.92 -9.02 -18.64
C ASN A 165 -3.63 -10.31 -19.05
N GLU A 166 -4.71 -10.70 -18.36
CA GLU A 166 -5.38 -12.02 -18.40
C GLU A 166 -4.43 -13.19 -18.06
N HIS A 167 -3.21 -13.17 -18.58
CA HIS A 167 -2.13 -14.12 -18.34
C HIS A 167 -0.92 -13.43 -17.73
N LEU A 168 -0.03 -14.22 -17.12
CA LEU A 168 1.27 -13.76 -16.65
C LEU A 168 2.22 -13.70 -17.85
N HIS A 169 2.49 -12.50 -18.35
CA HIS A 169 3.37 -12.27 -19.51
C HIS A 169 4.85 -12.19 -19.12
N PHE A 170 5.13 -11.68 -17.95
CA PHE A 170 6.50 -11.57 -17.42
C PHE A 170 6.51 -11.74 -15.91
N HIS A 171 7.56 -12.38 -15.38
CA HIS A 171 7.89 -12.41 -13.97
C HIS A 171 9.41 -12.56 -13.82
N GLY A 172 10.06 -11.55 -13.26
CA GLY A 172 11.52 -11.54 -13.13
C GLY A 172 12.00 -10.38 -12.26
N THR A 173 13.31 -10.17 -12.28
CA THR A 173 13.95 -9.01 -11.66
C THR A 173 13.65 -7.74 -12.45
N ASN A 174 13.81 -6.58 -11.81
CA ASN A 174 13.69 -5.30 -12.50
C ASN A 174 14.72 -5.14 -13.63
N THR A 175 15.94 -5.63 -13.43
CA THR A 175 16.97 -5.61 -14.46
C THR A 175 16.58 -6.43 -15.70
N GLU A 176 15.98 -7.60 -15.50
CA GLU A 176 15.46 -8.42 -16.61
C GLU A 176 14.31 -7.71 -17.32
N PHE A 177 13.44 -7.04 -16.57
CA PHE A 177 12.33 -6.26 -17.14
C PHE A 177 12.82 -5.08 -18.00
N GLN A 178 13.81 -4.33 -17.54
CA GLN A 178 14.39 -3.21 -18.29
C GLN A 178 15.09 -3.64 -19.59
N ASN A 179 15.53 -4.89 -19.66
CA ASN A 179 16.15 -5.47 -20.86
C ASN A 179 15.17 -6.10 -21.84
N LEU A 180 13.85 -6.04 -21.57
CA LEU A 180 12.83 -6.49 -22.54
C LEU A 180 12.83 -5.62 -23.78
N GLY A 181 12.77 -6.27 -24.95
CA GLY A 181 12.66 -5.56 -26.22
C GLY A 181 11.27 -4.98 -26.46
N GLU A 182 11.15 -4.00 -27.36
CA GLU A 182 9.88 -3.35 -27.73
C GLU A 182 8.79 -4.38 -28.13
N ALA A 183 9.18 -5.44 -28.84
CA ALA A 183 8.23 -6.50 -29.25
C ALA A 183 7.65 -7.29 -28.06
N GLU A 184 8.41 -7.46 -26.99
CA GLU A 184 7.94 -8.12 -25.76
C GLU A 184 7.07 -7.19 -24.94
N LEU A 185 7.48 -5.93 -24.80
CA LEU A 185 6.68 -4.89 -24.12
C LEU A 185 5.35 -4.66 -24.85
N SER A 186 5.33 -4.60 -26.18
CA SER A 186 4.10 -4.49 -26.97
C SER A 186 3.12 -5.65 -26.73
N LYS A 187 3.62 -6.88 -26.54
CA LYS A 187 2.78 -8.03 -26.18
C LYS A 187 2.16 -7.88 -24.78
N ILE A 188 2.92 -7.34 -23.83
CA ILE A 188 2.47 -7.12 -22.45
C ILE A 188 1.36 -6.07 -22.40
N TYR A 189 1.53 -4.97 -23.12
CA TYR A 189 0.62 -3.83 -23.09
C TYR A 189 -0.50 -3.89 -24.13
N GLY A 190 -0.39 -4.77 -25.12
CA GLY A 190 -1.42 -4.97 -26.17
C GLY A 190 -1.47 -3.87 -27.23
N PHE A 191 -0.48 -2.98 -27.27
CA PHE A 191 -0.32 -1.94 -28.30
C PHE A 191 1.16 -1.66 -28.56
N PRO A 192 1.54 -1.15 -29.77
CA PRO A 192 2.91 -0.70 -30.04
C PRO A 192 3.28 0.46 -29.10
N LEU A 193 4.46 0.39 -28.50
CA LEU A 193 5.06 1.46 -27.70
C LEU A 193 5.80 2.45 -28.60
#